data_d6513a97f68077e6adba7c7111ee2ec5
#
_entry.id   d6513a97f68077e6adba7c7111ee2ec5
#
_cell.length_a   1.000
_cell.length_b   1.000
_cell.length_c   1.000
_cell.angle_alpha   90.00
_cell.angle_beta   90.00
_cell.angle_gamma   90.00
#
_symmetry.space_group_name_H-M   'P 1'
#
loop_
_entity.id
_entity.type
_entity.pdbx_description
1 polymer ?
#
loop_
_entity_poly.entity_id
_entity_poly.type
_entity_poly.pdbx_seq_one_letter_code
_entity_poly.pdbx_strand_id
1 'polypeptide(L)'
;MGMQEEDAKTIDGCATFFKGSKYILLDKQLINFGQTAVRRPDAKGQDDIYNRLWQKDHIAVVIFLENRQTGARFMVVNAHLYWDPAFKDVKLIQTAILMEEITKLSDNYAKWPPCTDKTAFRFSEAETGSEKAPVVEPAPSMEYSSGDQIPLLMCGDFNSSPGSAAYTLIASGRLIESHPDLEKRLYGNLSKVGMTHPFKLKSAYASIGELSFTNYTPDFKDILDYVWYSSNTLHVSALLGEVDKEYLRRVPGFPNFHFPSDHVALFAEFTIKGKRGKVVEADFGPQRH
;
A
#
# COMPACT_ATOMS: atom_id res chain seq x y z
N MET A 1 -0.67 33.26 36.13
CA MET A 1 -1.74 32.52 35.48
C MET A 1 -1.09 31.75 34.33
N GLY A 2 -0.56 30.56 34.64
CA GLY A 2 0.22 29.78 33.70
C GLY A 2 -0.74 29.09 32.71
N MET A 3 -0.56 29.38 31.43
CA MET A 3 -1.11 28.56 30.36
C MET A 3 -0.35 27.23 30.42
N GLN A 4 -1.03 26.11 30.72
CA GLN A 4 -0.53 24.80 30.47
C GLN A 4 -0.38 24.68 28.94
N GLU A 5 0.84 24.40 28.49
CA GLU A 5 1.05 23.88 27.14
C GLU A 5 0.22 22.58 27.04
N GLU A 6 -0.91 22.62 26.34
CA GLU A 6 -1.55 21.41 25.86
C GLU A 6 -0.49 20.70 25.01
N ASP A 7 -0.16 19.47 25.39
CA ASP A 7 0.70 18.58 24.60
C ASP A 7 0.21 18.61 23.16
N ALA A 8 0.97 19.27 22.30
CA ALA A 8 0.73 19.27 20.87
C ALA A 8 0.83 17.80 20.41
N LYS A 9 -0.29 17.12 20.29
CA LYS A 9 -0.34 15.79 19.72
C LYS A 9 0.34 15.87 18.36
N THR A 10 1.44 15.16 18.22
CA THR A 10 2.11 15.00 16.92
C THR A 10 1.09 14.34 16.00
N ILE A 11 0.64 15.06 14.98
CA ILE A 11 -0.32 14.54 13.99
C ILE A 11 0.50 14.06 12.82
N ASP A 12 0.47 12.77 12.58
CA ASP A 12 0.97 12.14 11.37
C ASP A 12 -0.18 11.69 10.46
N GLY A 13 0.13 11.21 9.27
CA GLY A 13 -0.89 10.75 8.34
C GLY A 13 -0.31 10.18 7.04
N CYS A 14 -1.18 9.51 6.28
CA CYS A 14 -0.84 8.96 4.98
C CYS A 14 -1.18 9.95 3.87
N ALA A 15 -0.22 10.23 2.98
CA ALA A 15 -0.42 11.07 1.80
C ALA A 15 -0.13 10.29 0.52
N THR A 16 -1.01 10.39 -0.46
CA THR A 16 -0.84 9.75 -1.78
C THR A 16 -0.91 10.80 -2.86
N PHE A 17 0.12 10.87 -3.70
CA PHE A 17 0.22 11.81 -4.81
C PHE A 17 0.18 11.04 -6.13
N PHE A 18 -0.46 11.61 -7.15
CA PHE A 18 -0.49 11.02 -8.49
C PHE A 18 -0.43 12.11 -9.58
N LYS A 19 0.05 11.73 -10.76
CA LYS A 19 0.14 12.64 -11.90
C LYS A 19 -1.21 12.81 -12.56
N GLY A 20 -1.90 13.94 -12.32
CA GLY A 20 -3.24 14.24 -12.83
C GLY A 20 -3.33 14.26 -14.38
N SER A 21 -2.23 14.59 -15.09
CA SER A 21 -2.17 14.48 -16.55
C SER A 21 -2.19 13.03 -17.06
N LYS A 22 -1.78 12.05 -16.25
CA LYS A 22 -1.72 10.62 -16.61
C LYS A 22 -2.90 9.83 -16.06
N TYR A 23 -3.38 10.19 -14.87
CA TYR A 23 -4.40 9.44 -14.15
C TYR A 23 -5.63 10.27 -13.82
N ILE A 24 -6.78 9.62 -13.73
CA ILE A 24 -8.04 10.15 -13.24
C ILE A 24 -8.26 9.54 -11.86
N LEU A 25 -8.58 10.37 -10.87
CA LEU A 25 -9.05 9.89 -9.57
C LEU A 25 -10.55 9.54 -9.73
N LEU A 26 -10.86 8.26 -9.62
CA LEU A 26 -12.25 7.78 -9.70
C LEU A 26 -12.90 7.77 -8.31
N ASP A 27 -12.17 7.37 -7.27
CA ASP A 27 -12.65 7.36 -5.88
C ASP A 27 -11.49 7.43 -4.89
N LYS A 28 -11.82 7.81 -3.65
CA LYS A 28 -10.92 7.80 -2.49
C LYS A 28 -11.67 7.34 -1.25
N GLN A 29 -11.05 6.47 -0.48
CA GLN A 29 -11.60 5.93 0.76
C GLN A 29 -10.57 6.03 1.89
N LEU A 30 -11.06 6.23 3.11
CA LEU A 30 -10.27 6.22 4.32
C LEU A 30 -10.68 5.02 5.17
N ILE A 31 -9.73 4.17 5.51
CA ILE A 31 -9.92 3.06 6.44
C ILE A 31 -9.32 3.48 7.78
N ASN A 32 -10.16 3.73 8.78
CA ASN A 32 -9.73 3.91 10.16
C ASN A 32 -9.83 2.54 10.85
N PHE A 33 -8.69 1.97 11.23
CA PHE A 33 -8.64 0.59 11.75
C PHE A 33 -9.43 0.41 13.03
N GLY A 34 -9.30 1.35 13.98
CA GLY A 34 -10.04 1.28 15.25
C GLY A 34 -11.54 1.36 15.05
N GLN A 35 -12.01 2.33 14.26
CA GLN A 35 -13.43 2.49 13.97
C GLN A 35 -14.00 1.31 13.19
N THR A 36 -13.24 0.80 12.21
CA THR A 36 -13.68 -0.36 11.43
C THR A 36 -13.76 -1.60 12.31
N ALA A 37 -12.81 -1.80 13.22
CA ALA A 37 -12.81 -2.92 14.16
C ALA A 37 -14.07 -2.95 15.04
N VAL A 38 -14.44 -1.82 15.65
CA VAL A 38 -15.62 -1.77 16.56
C VAL A 38 -16.96 -1.84 15.83
N ARG A 39 -17.01 -1.49 14.55
CA ARG A 39 -18.22 -1.61 13.70
C ARG A 39 -18.48 -3.02 13.19
N ARG A 40 -17.54 -3.93 13.37
CA ARG A 40 -17.73 -5.34 12.96
C ARG A 40 -18.87 -5.98 13.72
N PRO A 41 -19.72 -6.80 13.07
CA PRO A 41 -20.83 -7.47 13.74
C PRO A 41 -20.39 -8.37 14.90
N ASP A 42 -19.19 -8.92 14.82
CA ASP A 42 -18.58 -9.84 15.78
C ASP A 42 -17.71 -9.13 16.85
N ALA A 43 -17.68 -7.79 16.87
CA ALA A 43 -16.91 -7.02 17.84
C ALA A 43 -17.55 -6.99 19.24
N LYS A 44 -18.88 -7.20 19.32
CA LYS A 44 -19.59 -7.14 20.60
C LYS A 44 -19.09 -8.21 21.57
N GLY A 45 -18.68 -7.76 22.76
CA GLY A 45 -18.14 -8.66 23.81
C GLY A 45 -16.70 -9.11 23.55
N GLN A 46 -15.98 -8.44 22.65
CA GLN A 46 -14.55 -8.67 22.40
C GLN A 46 -13.73 -7.54 23.04
N ASP A 47 -13.36 -7.71 24.30
CA ASP A 47 -12.65 -6.67 25.07
C ASP A 47 -11.31 -6.25 24.45
N ASP A 48 -10.61 -7.18 23.79
CA ASP A 48 -9.35 -6.87 23.14
C ASP A 48 -9.50 -5.88 21.97
N ILE A 49 -10.64 -5.86 21.27
CA ILE A 49 -10.92 -4.86 20.24
C ILE A 49 -10.95 -3.46 20.85
N TYR A 50 -11.65 -3.29 21.98
CA TYR A 50 -11.79 -1.98 22.63
C TYR A 50 -10.52 -1.56 23.36
N ASN A 51 -9.85 -2.49 24.06
CA ASN A 51 -8.71 -2.18 24.89
C ASN A 51 -7.41 -2.02 24.10
N ARG A 52 -7.29 -2.64 22.91
CA ARG A 52 -6.06 -2.67 22.15
C ARG A 52 -6.12 -1.98 20.79
N LEU A 53 -7.23 -2.07 20.06
CA LEU A 53 -7.38 -1.50 18.73
C LEU A 53 -8.09 -0.15 18.71
N TRP A 54 -9.18 0.02 19.45
CA TRP A 54 -10.01 1.23 19.40
C TRP A 54 -9.24 2.53 19.60
N GLN A 55 -8.27 2.52 20.52
CA GLN A 55 -7.47 3.68 20.87
C GLN A 55 -6.33 3.98 19.87
N LYS A 56 -6.18 3.15 18.83
CA LYS A 56 -5.15 3.32 17.81
C LYS A 56 -5.77 4.05 16.61
N ASP A 57 -5.32 5.27 16.36
CA ASP A 57 -5.84 6.18 15.34
C ASP A 57 -5.22 5.98 13.93
N HIS A 58 -4.49 4.88 13.75
CA HIS A 58 -3.87 4.50 12.49
C HIS A 58 -4.89 4.29 11.38
N ILE A 59 -4.49 4.70 10.18
CA ILE A 59 -5.35 4.72 8.99
C ILE A 59 -4.67 4.10 7.78
N ALA A 60 -5.49 3.77 6.78
CA ALA A 60 -5.04 3.57 5.42
C ALA A 60 -5.86 4.44 4.46
N VAL A 61 -5.19 4.97 3.44
CA VAL A 61 -5.81 5.72 2.34
C VAL A 61 -5.87 4.82 1.13
N VAL A 62 -7.05 4.64 0.56
CA VAL A 62 -7.27 3.90 -0.68
C VAL A 62 -7.70 4.87 -1.76
N ILE A 63 -7.03 4.85 -2.91
CA ILE A 63 -7.45 5.58 -4.09
C ILE A 63 -7.67 4.64 -5.26
N PHE A 64 -8.68 4.95 -6.07
CA PHE A 64 -9.00 4.22 -7.28
C PHE A 64 -8.73 5.13 -8.47
N LEU A 65 -7.80 4.72 -9.33
CA LEU A 65 -7.29 5.50 -10.44
C LEU A 65 -7.60 4.83 -11.77
N GLU A 66 -7.78 5.64 -12.82
CA GLU A 66 -7.81 5.17 -14.21
C GLU A 66 -6.71 5.87 -15.01
N ASN A 67 -5.94 5.10 -15.77
CA ASN A 67 -4.95 5.65 -16.69
C ASN A 67 -5.67 6.19 -17.94
N ARG A 68 -5.44 7.47 -18.26
CA ARG A 68 -6.10 8.17 -19.37
C ARG A 68 -5.81 7.55 -20.73
N GLN A 69 -4.56 7.10 -20.94
CA GLN A 69 -4.11 6.58 -22.24
C GLN A 69 -4.54 5.14 -22.48
N THR A 70 -4.61 4.31 -21.43
CA THR A 70 -4.86 2.88 -21.58
C THR A 70 -6.22 2.43 -21.09
N GLY A 71 -6.94 3.29 -20.34
CA GLY A 71 -8.20 2.95 -19.68
C GLY A 71 -8.01 1.94 -18.52
N ALA A 72 -6.79 1.56 -18.21
CA ALA A 72 -6.51 0.62 -17.12
C ALA A 72 -6.78 1.25 -15.76
N ARG A 73 -7.45 0.53 -14.89
CA ARG A 73 -7.79 0.95 -13.54
C ARG A 73 -6.84 0.32 -12.54
N PHE A 74 -6.57 1.05 -11.45
CA PHE A 74 -5.66 0.63 -10.38
C PHE A 74 -6.25 0.99 -9.04
N MET A 75 -6.09 0.11 -8.08
CA MET A 75 -6.29 0.43 -6.69
C MET A 75 -4.92 0.65 -6.04
N VAL A 76 -4.74 1.80 -5.40
CA VAL A 76 -3.52 2.15 -4.67
C VAL A 76 -3.88 2.35 -3.21
N VAL A 77 -3.17 1.66 -2.33
CA VAL A 77 -3.35 1.70 -0.88
C VAL A 77 -2.08 2.23 -0.25
N ASN A 78 -2.23 3.17 0.66
CA ASN A 78 -1.14 3.67 1.50
C ASN A 78 -1.54 3.48 2.96
N ALA A 79 -0.74 2.73 3.71
CA ALA A 79 -1.04 2.36 5.08
C ALA A 79 0.17 2.59 6.00
N HIS A 80 -0.11 3.02 7.23
CA HIS A 80 0.86 3.02 8.31
C HIS A 80 0.27 2.24 9.48
N LEU A 81 0.85 1.09 9.80
CA LEU A 81 0.38 0.23 10.88
C LEU A 81 1.03 0.62 12.22
N TYR A 82 0.44 0.13 13.31
CA TYR A 82 0.91 0.45 14.65
C TYR A 82 2.38 0.06 14.86
N TRP A 83 3.15 0.94 15.47
CA TRP A 83 4.61 0.85 15.50
C TRP A 83 5.17 -0.13 16.56
N ASP A 84 4.55 -0.22 17.76
CA ASP A 84 5.12 -0.90 18.92
C ASP A 84 5.32 -2.41 18.68
N PRO A 85 6.55 -2.93 18.81
CA PRO A 85 6.84 -4.34 18.60
C PRO A 85 6.16 -5.28 19.61
N ALA A 86 5.73 -4.78 20.77
CA ALA A 86 4.98 -5.55 21.76
C ALA A 86 3.50 -5.78 21.36
N PHE A 87 3.04 -5.17 20.29
CA PHE A 87 1.65 -5.25 19.82
C PHE A 87 1.55 -5.97 18.47
N LYS A 88 2.14 -7.17 18.36
CA LYS A 88 2.10 -7.98 17.14
C LYS A 88 0.68 -8.35 16.72
N ASP A 89 -0.18 -8.64 17.70
CA ASP A 89 -1.60 -8.90 17.53
C ASP A 89 -2.33 -7.71 16.89
N VAL A 90 -2.05 -6.49 17.35
CA VAL A 90 -2.67 -5.26 16.80
C VAL A 90 -2.30 -5.07 15.34
N LYS A 91 -0.99 -5.21 14.99
CA LYS A 91 -0.52 -5.10 13.59
C LYS A 91 -1.16 -6.16 12.70
N LEU A 92 -1.26 -7.39 13.19
CA LEU A 92 -1.93 -8.47 12.48
C LEU A 92 -3.41 -8.16 12.23
N ILE A 93 -4.13 -7.68 13.25
CA ILE A 93 -5.56 -7.37 13.11
C ILE A 93 -5.78 -6.14 12.22
N GLN A 94 -4.93 -5.10 12.31
CA GLN A 94 -4.96 -3.99 11.37
C GLN A 94 -4.76 -4.47 9.93
N THR A 95 -3.81 -5.39 9.70
CA THR A 95 -3.58 -6.01 8.40
C THR A 95 -4.81 -6.79 7.92
N ALA A 96 -5.42 -7.59 8.78
CA ALA A 96 -6.61 -8.36 8.43
C ALA A 96 -7.80 -7.47 8.05
N ILE A 97 -8.05 -6.40 8.83
CA ILE A 97 -9.06 -5.40 8.53
C ILE A 97 -8.77 -4.70 7.19
N LEU A 98 -7.51 -4.32 6.95
CA LEU A 98 -7.09 -3.74 5.69
C LEU A 98 -7.45 -4.66 4.53
N MET A 99 -7.06 -5.93 4.60
CA MET A 99 -7.31 -6.90 3.54
C MET A 99 -8.81 -7.15 3.31
N GLU A 100 -9.63 -7.19 4.36
CA GLU A 100 -11.08 -7.31 4.23
C GLU A 100 -11.70 -6.09 3.55
N GLU A 101 -11.32 -4.88 3.97
CA GLU A 101 -11.88 -3.64 3.41
C GLU A 101 -11.46 -3.44 1.94
N ILE A 102 -10.19 -3.65 1.60
CA ILE A 102 -9.77 -3.54 0.19
C ILE A 102 -10.38 -4.63 -0.69
N THR A 103 -10.71 -5.81 -0.14
CA THR A 103 -11.47 -6.84 -0.87
C THR A 103 -12.88 -6.35 -1.20
N LYS A 104 -13.60 -5.81 -0.22
CA LYS A 104 -14.95 -5.23 -0.43
C LYS A 104 -14.92 -4.09 -1.46
N LEU A 105 -13.93 -3.20 -1.32
CA LEU A 105 -13.76 -2.07 -2.24
C LEU A 105 -13.45 -2.54 -3.67
N SER A 106 -12.52 -3.48 -3.84
CA SER A 106 -12.16 -4.00 -5.16
C SER A 106 -13.32 -4.69 -5.86
N ASP A 107 -14.12 -5.50 -5.13
CA ASP A 107 -15.31 -6.16 -5.67
C ASP A 107 -16.40 -5.16 -6.06
N ASN A 108 -16.50 -4.04 -5.35
CA ASN A 108 -17.37 -2.94 -5.73
C ASN A 108 -16.85 -2.22 -6.98
N TYR A 109 -15.56 -1.87 -7.02
CA TYR A 109 -14.95 -1.17 -8.15
C TYR A 109 -14.96 -1.97 -9.46
N ALA A 110 -14.89 -3.31 -9.37
CA ALA A 110 -15.01 -4.17 -10.55
C ALA A 110 -16.36 -4.01 -11.27
N LYS A 111 -17.40 -3.59 -10.56
CA LYS A 111 -18.76 -3.37 -11.09
C LYS A 111 -19.01 -1.95 -11.60
N TRP A 112 -18.03 -1.04 -11.42
CA TRP A 112 -18.22 0.36 -11.79
C TRP A 112 -18.27 0.53 -13.29
N PRO A 113 -19.18 1.39 -13.78
CA PRO A 113 -19.32 1.68 -15.21
C PRO A 113 -18.02 2.34 -15.76
N PRO A 114 -17.87 2.37 -17.09
CA PRO A 114 -16.80 3.14 -17.71
C PRO A 114 -16.83 4.62 -17.29
N CYS A 115 -15.65 5.21 -17.11
CA CYS A 115 -15.50 6.63 -16.84
C CYS A 115 -15.84 7.43 -18.12
N THR A 116 -16.85 8.28 -18.05
CA THR A 116 -17.30 9.11 -19.19
C THR A 116 -16.59 10.46 -19.24
N ASP A 117 -16.30 11.07 -18.07
CA ASP A 117 -15.54 12.31 -18.00
C ASP A 117 -14.05 12.02 -17.79
N LYS A 118 -13.29 12.18 -18.84
CA LYS A 118 -11.83 11.99 -18.83
C LYS A 118 -11.08 13.31 -18.93
N THR A 119 -11.70 14.43 -18.59
CA THR A 119 -11.08 15.75 -18.60
C THR A 119 -9.92 15.82 -17.60
N ALA A 120 -8.77 16.36 -18.01
CA ALA A 120 -7.65 16.53 -17.12
C ALA A 120 -7.94 17.64 -16.12
N PHE A 121 -7.83 17.36 -14.83
CA PHE A 121 -7.88 18.38 -13.79
C PHE A 121 -6.61 19.22 -13.86
N ARG A 122 -6.75 20.55 -14.03
CA ARG A 122 -5.63 21.51 -14.04
C ARG A 122 -5.71 22.36 -12.78
N PHE A 123 -4.63 22.38 -12.00
CA PHE A 123 -4.57 23.18 -10.76
C PHE A 123 -4.27 24.68 -10.99
N SER A 124 -3.70 25.04 -12.15
CA SER A 124 -3.47 26.43 -12.51
C SER A 124 -3.38 26.62 -14.02
N GLU A 125 -3.74 27.81 -14.51
CA GLU A 125 -3.54 28.23 -15.90
C GLU A 125 -2.05 28.47 -16.24
N ALA A 126 -1.16 28.45 -15.27
CA ALA A 126 0.27 28.71 -15.43
C ALA A 126 1.05 27.59 -16.15
N GLU A 127 0.47 26.41 -16.33
CA GLU A 127 1.09 25.31 -17.09
C GLU A 127 0.96 25.44 -18.62
N THR A 128 0.51 26.60 -19.13
CA THR A 128 0.32 26.81 -20.58
C THR A 128 1.61 27.13 -21.36
N GLY A 129 2.79 27.07 -20.71
CA GLY A 129 4.08 27.45 -21.31
C GLY A 129 4.92 26.34 -21.94
N SER A 130 4.52 25.10 -21.91
CA SER A 130 5.24 24.01 -22.58
C SER A 130 4.47 23.45 -23.76
N GLU A 131 5.20 23.12 -24.83
CA GLU A 131 4.73 22.55 -26.10
C GLU A 131 3.47 21.69 -25.93
N LYS A 132 2.45 21.95 -26.73
CA LYS A 132 1.22 21.15 -26.77
C LYS A 132 1.61 19.71 -27.08
N ALA A 133 1.75 18.89 -26.02
CA ALA A 133 1.83 17.45 -26.20
C ALA A 133 0.64 17.00 -27.04
N PRO A 134 0.83 16.09 -28.00
CA PRO A 134 -0.26 15.63 -28.86
C PRO A 134 -1.43 15.18 -27.98
N VAL A 135 -2.62 15.71 -28.26
CA VAL A 135 -3.85 15.34 -27.58
C VAL A 135 -4.19 13.93 -28.01
N VAL A 136 -3.70 12.95 -27.24
CA VAL A 136 -4.08 11.55 -27.44
C VAL A 136 -5.49 11.40 -26.87
N GLU A 137 -6.44 10.97 -27.69
CA GLU A 137 -7.78 10.66 -27.21
C GLU A 137 -7.73 9.61 -26.11
N PRO A 138 -8.42 9.82 -24.98
CA PRO A 138 -8.42 8.86 -23.86
C PRO A 138 -9.00 7.51 -24.31
N ALA A 139 -8.32 6.42 -23.98
CA ALA A 139 -8.82 5.08 -24.26
C ALA A 139 -10.10 4.77 -23.45
N PRO A 140 -10.97 3.88 -23.97
CA PRO A 140 -12.12 3.40 -23.21
C PRO A 140 -11.65 2.71 -21.90
N SER A 141 -12.48 2.82 -20.86
CA SER A 141 -12.19 2.18 -19.57
C SER A 141 -12.12 0.67 -19.69
N MET A 142 -11.13 0.06 -19.05
CA MET A 142 -11.06 -1.41 -18.97
C MET A 142 -12.11 -1.94 -17.99
N GLU A 143 -12.71 -3.06 -18.32
CA GLU A 143 -13.66 -3.79 -17.49
C GLU A 143 -12.97 -4.97 -16.80
N TYR A 144 -13.39 -5.26 -15.58
CA TYR A 144 -12.87 -6.32 -14.73
C TYR A 144 -14.02 -7.23 -14.28
N SER A 145 -13.83 -8.55 -14.33
CA SER A 145 -14.88 -9.50 -13.93
C SER A 145 -14.91 -9.76 -12.42
N SER A 146 -13.84 -9.43 -11.70
CA SER A 146 -13.72 -9.57 -10.24
C SER A 146 -12.72 -8.57 -9.67
N GLY A 147 -12.81 -8.28 -8.38
CA GLY A 147 -11.95 -7.32 -7.70
C GLY A 147 -10.46 -7.69 -7.72
N ASP A 148 -10.13 -8.97 -7.64
CA ASP A 148 -8.76 -9.48 -7.67
C ASP A 148 -8.06 -9.34 -9.02
N GLN A 149 -8.81 -8.98 -10.09
CA GLN A 149 -8.27 -8.68 -11.41
C GLN A 149 -7.91 -7.20 -11.59
N ILE A 150 -8.36 -6.34 -10.70
CA ILE A 150 -7.92 -4.94 -10.69
C ILE A 150 -6.47 -4.89 -10.19
N PRO A 151 -5.54 -4.28 -10.96
CA PRO A 151 -4.19 -4.06 -10.47
C PRO A 151 -4.18 -3.36 -9.12
N LEU A 152 -3.55 -3.98 -8.12
CA LEU A 152 -3.44 -3.48 -6.76
C LEU A 152 -1.98 -3.18 -6.43
N LEU A 153 -1.73 -1.98 -5.93
CA LEU A 153 -0.49 -1.56 -5.28
C LEU A 153 -0.81 -1.18 -3.84
N MET A 154 -0.04 -1.68 -2.88
CA MET A 154 -0.20 -1.35 -1.47
C MET A 154 1.18 -1.00 -0.89
N CYS A 155 1.34 0.25 -0.48
CA CYS A 155 2.60 0.83 -0.03
C CYS A 155 2.48 1.34 1.40
N GLY A 156 3.59 1.41 2.10
CA GLY A 156 3.64 2.05 3.42
C GLY A 156 4.56 1.36 4.41
N ASP A 157 4.54 1.87 5.61
CA ASP A 157 5.18 1.27 6.77
C ASP A 157 4.21 0.30 7.45
N PHE A 158 4.51 -0.99 7.34
CA PHE A 158 3.72 -2.06 7.98
C PHE A 158 4.22 -2.40 9.37
N ASN A 159 5.30 -1.78 9.82
CA ASN A 159 5.91 -2.02 11.13
C ASN A 159 6.08 -3.52 11.46
N SER A 160 6.34 -4.33 10.42
CA SER A 160 6.28 -5.79 10.46
C SER A 160 7.36 -6.39 9.58
N SER A 161 8.32 -7.07 10.18
CA SER A 161 9.44 -7.71 9.48
C SER A 161 8.99 -8.88 8.59
N PRO A 162 9.79 -9.27 7.59
CA PRO A 162 9.57 -10.52 6.86
C PRO A 162 9.44 -11.72 7.80
N GLY A 163 8.42 -12.55 7.56
CA GLY A 163 8.12 -13.71 8.41
C GLY A 163 7.20 -13.42 9.62
N SER A 164 6.87 -12.16 9.93
CA SER A 164 5.81 -11.82 10.89
C SER A 164 4.43 -12.31 10.42
N ALA A 165 3.46 -12.38 11.33
CA ALA A 165 2.08 -12.76 10.98
C ALA A 165 1.44 -11.80 9.96
N ALA A 166 1.67 -10.49 10.10
CA ALA A 166 1.17 -9.49 9.18
C ALA A 166 1.77 -9.68 7.77
N TYR A 167 3.09 -9.82 7.66
CA TYR A 167 3.77 -10.13 6.40
C TYR A 167 3.25 -11.44 5.79
N THR A 168 3.15 -12.49 6.60
CA THR A 168 2.69 -13.81 6.16
C THR A 168 1.26 -13.77 5.64
N LEU A 169 0.35 -13.06 6.33
CA LEU A 169 -1.03 -12.90 5.87
C LEU A 169 -1.07 -12.24 4.48
N ILE A 170 -0.36 -11.13 4.29
CA ILE A 170 -0.33 -10.42 3.01
C ILE A 170 0.26 -11.30 1.90
N ALA A 171 1.39 -11.95 2.16
CA ALA A 171 2.12 -12.71 1.15
C ALA A 171 1.44 -14.03 0.76
N SER A 172 0.84 -14.74 1.73
CA SER A 172 0.23 -16.06 1.52
C SER A 172 -1.26 -16.03 1.22
N GLY A 173 -1.94 -14.92 1.53
CA GLY A 173 -3.39 -14.78 1.39
C GLY A 173 -4.19 -15.47 2.49
N ARG A 174 -3.54 -16.06 3.50
CA ARG A 174 -4.22 -16.72 4.62
C ARG A 174 -3.36 -16.83 5.86
N LEU A 175 -3.99 -16.81 7.02
CA LEU A 175 -3.36 -17.09 8.31
C LEU A 175 -4.35 -17.87 9.19
N ILE A 176 -3.84 -18.85 9.92
CA ILE A 176 -4.64 -19.67 10.84
C ILE A 176 -5.06 -18.88 12.09
N GLU A 177 -6.18 -19.26 12.70
CA GLU A 177 -6.78 -18.63 13.88
C GLU A 177 -5.91 -18.71 15.14
N SER A 178 -5.04 -19.69 15.22
CA SER A 178 -4.18 -19.96 16.40
C SER A 178 -2.75 -19.42 16.27
N HIS A 179 -2.53 -18.43 15.34
CA HIS A 179 -1.18 -17.91 15.15
C HIS A 179 -0.61 -17.31 16.46
N PRO A 180 0.66 -17.60 16.81
CA PRO A 180 1.27 -17.14 18.07
C PRO A 180 1.20 -15.63 18.29
N ASP A 181 1.30 -14.82 17.22
CA ASP A 181 1.23 -13.35 17.32
C ASP A 181 -0.15 -12.82 17.78
N LEU A 182 -1.18 -13.65 17.82
CA LEU A 182 -2.47 -13.30 18.45
C LEU A 182 -2.41 -13.34 19.98
N GLU A 183 -1.37 -13.96 20.57
CA GLU A 183 -1.18 -14.05 22.03
C GLU A 183 -2.42 -14.53 22.79
N LYS A 184 -3.22 -15.42 22.18
CA LYS A 184 -4.52 -15.92 22.70
C LYS A 184 -5.59 -14.84 22.89
N ARG A 185 -5.43 -13.67 22.29
CA ARG A 185 -6.41 -12.57 22.35
C ARG A 185 -7.59 -12.82 21.44
N LEU A 186 -8.71 -12.18 21.78
CA LEU A 186 -9.98 -12.41 21.12
C LEU A 186 -10.40 -11.20 20.26
N TYR A 187 -10.41 -11.42 18.96
CA TYR A 187 -10.76 -10.43 17.94
C TYR A 187 -11.93 -10.91 17.06
N GLY A 188 -12.95 -11.51 17.71
CA GLY A 188 -14.11 -12.04 17.00
C GLY A 188 -13.72 -13.16 16.02
N ASN A 189 -14.31 -13.14 14.82
CA ASN A 189 -14.06 -14.15 13.79
C ASN A 189 -12.61 -14.18 13.31
N LEU A 190 -11.91 -13.05 13.33
CA LEU A 190 -10.50 -12.98 12.93
C LEU A 190 -9.60 -13.92 13.76
N SER A 191 -9.90 -14.07 15.06
CA SER A 191 -9.17 -14.99 15.94
C SER A 191 -9.81 -16.37 16.10
N LYS A 192 -11.03 -16.61 15.54
CA LYS A 192 -11.75 -17.88 15.67
C LYS A 192 -11.76 -18.72 14.39
N VAL A 193 -11.75 -18.07 13.23
CA VAL A 193 -11.89 -18.71 11.92
C VAL A 193 -10.59 -18.59 11.11
N GLY A 194 -9.73 -17.65 11.51
CA GLY A 194 -8.55 -17.25 10.75
C GLY A 194 -8.84 -16.10 9.78
N MET A 195 -7.83 -15.73 9.00
CA MET A 195 -7.83 -14.57 8.14
C MET A 195 -7.50 -14.98 6.70
N THR A 196 -8.19 -14.42 5.72
CA THR A 196 -7.96 -14.71 4.30
C THR A 196 -8.23 -13.51 3.43
N HIS A 197 -7.59 -13.47 2.25
CA HIS A 197 -7.90 -12.53 1.19
C HIS A 197 -7.66 -13.14 -0.20
N PRO A 198 -8.30 -12.65 -1.28
CA PRO A 198 -8.22 -13.26 -2.62
C PRO A 198 -7.00 -12.82 -3.43
N PHE A 199 -6.27 -11.79 -3.01
CA PHE A 199 -5.20 -11.19 -3.80
C PHE A 199 -3.93 -12.06 -3.81
N LYS A 200 -3.26 -12.11 -4.97
CA LYS A 200 -1.95 -12.76 -5.12
C LYS A 200 -0.85 -11.72 -4.95
N LEU A 201 -0.62 -11.29 -3.71
CA LEU A 201 0.35 -10.24 -3.40
C LEU A 201 1.77 -10.77 -3.28
N LYS A 202 2.72 -9.94 -3.72
CA LYS A 202 4.15 -10.11 -3.50
C LYS A 202 4.75 -8.76 -3.14
N SER A 203 5.77 -8.75 -2.29
CA SER A 203 6.63 -7.58 -2.17
C SER A 203 7.38 -7.36 -3.48
N ALA A 204 7.51 -6.12 -3.91
CA ALA A 204 8.24 -5.78 -5.13
C ALA A 204 9.72 -6.21 -5.04
N TYR A 205 10.28 -6.16 -3.85
CA TYR A 205 11.68 -6.51 -3.58
C TYR A 205 11.89 -8.01 -3.28
N ALA A 206 10.84 -8.82 -3.12
CA ALA A 206 10.97 -10.24 -2.82
C ALA A 206 11.77 -11.04 -3.86
N SER A 207 11.79 -10.59 -5.13
CA SER A 207 12.56 -11.23 -6.20
C SER A 207 14.07 -11.12 -6.03
N ILE A 208 14.55 -10.15 -5.26
CA ILE A 208 15.97 -9.94 -4.91
C ILE A 208 16.28 -10.29 -3.45
N GLY A 209 15.34 -10.95 -2.74
CA GLY A 209 15.49 -11.38 -1.35
C GLY A 209 15.16 -10.31 -0.32
N GLU A 210 14.41 -9.28 -0.70
CA GLU A 210 14.16 -8.04 0.03
C GLU A 210 15.42 -7.17 0.17
N LEU A 211 15.27 -5.94 0.66
CA LEU A 211 16.39 -5.09 1.03
C LEU A 211 17.00 -5.57 2.36
N SER A 212 18.22 -5.17 2.65
CA SER A 212 18.84 -5.46 3.95
C SER A 212 18.18 -4.69 5.10
N PHE A 213 17.50 -3.60 4.81
CA PHE A 213 16.68 -2.80 5.73
C PHE A 213 15.85 -1.78 4.96
N THR A 214 14.79 -1.29 5.59
CA THR A 214 14.07 -0.07 5.18
C THR A 214 14.10 0.97 6.29
N ASN A 215 14.24 0.55 7.56
CA ASN A 215 14.52 1.42 8.71
C ASN A 215 15.92 1.12 9.27
N TYR A 216 16.70 2.15 9.57
CA TYR A 216 18.05 2.02 10.12
C TYR A 216 18.38 3.15 11.08
N THR A 217 18.33 2.87 12.38
CA THR A 217 18.80 3.75 13.46
C THR A 217 20.04 3.14 14.13
N PRO A 218 20.74 3.86 15.04
CA PRO A 218 21.85 3.27 15.79
C PRO A 218 21.50 1.99 16.56
N ASP A 219 20.26 1.88 17.03
CA ASP A 219 19.80 0.80 17.91
C ASP A 219 18.88 -0.21 17.23
N PHE A 220 18.41 0.09 16.00
CA PHE A 220 17.46 -0.76 15.29
C PHE A 220 17.71 -0.76 13.79
N LYS A 221 17.58 -1.94 13.17
CA LYS A 221 17.71 -2.10 11.72
C LYS A 221 16.85 -3.26 11.25
N ASP A 222 15.83 -2.98 10.44
CA ASP A 222 14.94 -4.01 9.92
C ASP A 222 14.20 -3.53 8.65
N ILE A 223 13.45 -4.44 8.04
CA ILE A 223 12.55 -4.17 6.91
C ILE A 223 11.14 -4.00 7.47
N LEU A 224 10.59 -2.80 7.37
CA LEU A 224 9.26 -2.43 7.86
C LEU A 224 8.35 -1.92 6.75
N ASP A 225 8.96 -1.36 5.70
CA ASP A 225 8.29 -0.71 4.58
C ASP A 225 8.27 -1.63 3.36
N TYR A 226 7.15 -1.65 2.66
CA TYR A 226 6.96 -2.51 1.50
C TYR A 226 6.21 -1.79 0.38
N VAL A 227 6.46 -2.25 -0.84
CA VAL A 227 5.62 -2.03 -2.02
C VAL A 227 5.04 -3.38 -2.42
N TRP A 228 3.85 -3.69 -1.92
CA TRP A 228 3.10 -4.88 -2.30
C TRP A 228 2.38 -4.67 -3.62
N TYR A 229 2.34 -5.69 -4.47
CA TYR A 229 1.63 -5.65 -5.74
C TYR A 229 0.91 -6.94 -6.07
N SER A 230 -0.19 -6.86 -6.81
CA SER A 230 -0.92 -8.03 -7.31
C SER A 230 -0.14 -8.69 -8.46
N SER A 231 0.51 -9.81 -8.16
CA SER A 231 1.43 -10.49 -9.08
C SER A 231 0.73 -11.19 -10.26
N ASN A 232 -0.58 -11.34 -10.21
CA ASN A 232 -1.40 -11.82 -11.34
C ASN A 232 -1.67 -10.74 -12.39
N THR A 233 -1.62 -9.45 -12.02
CA THR A 233 -1.98 -8.31 -12.88
C THR A 233 -0.78 -7.42 -13.22
N LEU A 234 0.24 -7.41 -12.39
CA LEU A 234 1.43 -6.56 -12.52
C LEU A 234 2.71 -7.36 -12.60
N HIS A 235 3.72 -6.78 -13.22
CA HIS A 235 5.10 -7.23 -13.24
C HIS A 235 6.03 -6.10 -12.82
N VAL A 236 7.01 -6.38 -11.97
CA VAL A 236 8.06 -5.42 -11.59
C VAL A 236 9.06 -5.33 -12.73
N SER A 237 9.29 -4.13 -13.25
CA SER A 237 10.26 -3.87 -14.33
C SER A 237 11.56 -3.23 -13.83
N ALA A 238 11.49 -2.44 -12.75
CA ALA A 238 12.69 -1.84 -12.15
C ALA A 238 12.51 -1.60 -10.65
N LEU A 239 13.61 -1.58 -9.91
CA LEU A 239 13.67 -1.30 -8.48
C LEU A 239 14.84 -0.36 -8.19
N LEU A 240 14.69 0.52 -7.20
CA LEU A 240 15.81 1.22 -6.60
C LEU A 240 16.61 0.24 -5.73
N GLY A 241 17.92 0.15 -5.96
CA GLY A 241 18.78 -0.74 -5.20
C GLY A 241 19.02 -0.30 -3.74
N GLU A 242 19.84 -1.09 -3.05
CA GLU A 242 20.24 -0.81 -1.67
C GLU A 242 21.08 0.45 -1.54
N VAL A 243 21.09 1.04 -0.36
CA VAL A 243 22.05 2.11 0.00
C VAL A 243 23.48 1.56 -0.08
N ASP A 244 24.39 2.38 -0.61
CA ASP A 244 25.79 2.00 -0.80
C ASP A 244 26.45 1.48 0.50
N LYS A 245 27.04 0.29 0.42
CA LYS A 245 27.62 -0.40 1.59
C LYS A 245 28.83 0.34 2.18
N GLU A 246 29.60 1.04 1.34
CA GLU A 246 30.76 1.84 1.81
C GLU A 246 30.27 3.08 2.57
N TYR A 247 29.15 3.66 2.13
CA TYR A 247 28.49 4.73 2.88
C TYR A 247 28.01 4.24 4.25
N LEU A 248 27.31 3.09 4.29
CA LEU A 248 26.77 2.54 5.53
C LEU A 248 27.83 2.21 6.59
N ARG A 249 29.08 1.87 6.17
CA ARG A 249 30.19 1.64 7.08
C ARG A 249 30.66 2.90 7.83
N ARG A 250 30.28 4.09 7.34
CA ARG A 250 30.74 5.40 7.86
C ARG A 250 29.72 6.08 8.74
N VAL A 251 28.50 5.53 8.85
CA VAL A 251 27.40 6.14 9.62
C VAL A 251 26.83 5.14 10.61
N PRO A 252 26.49 5.57 11.83
CA PRO A 252 25.91 4.69 12.83
C PRO A 252 24.43 4.37 12.55
N GLY A 253 23.77 5.16 11.70
CA GLY A 253 22.35 5.06 11.38
C GLY A 253 21.79 6.32 10.75
N PHE A 254 20.48 6.35 10.63
CA PHE A 254 19.68 7.48 10.16
C PHE A 254 18.79 7.98 11.31
N PRO A 255 18.25 9.23 11.24
CA PRO A 255 18.56 10.25 10.23
C PRO A 255 19.97 10.80 10.33
N ASN A 256 20.52 11.35 9.25
CA ASN A 256 21.80 12.03 9.24
C ASN A 256 21.80 13.13 8.15
N PHE A 257 22.98 13.75 7.89
CA PHE A 257 23.08 14.87 6.94
C PHE A 257 22.58 14.52 5.52
N HIS A 258 22.77 13.27 5.07
CA HIS A 258 22.38 12.84 3.72
C HIS A 258 21.00 12.19 3.67
N PHE A 259 20.56 11.62 4.78
CA PHE A 259 19.26 10.93 4.90
C PHE A 259 18.44 11.59 6.00
N PRO A 260 17.42 12.40 5.66
CA PRO A 260 16.65 13.16 6.65
C PRO A 260 15.65 12.32 7.43
N SER A 261 15.38 11.08 7.03
CA SER A 261 14.51 10.11 7.69
C SER A 261 15.32 8.91 8.17
N ASP A 262 14.87 8.23 9.21
CA ASP A 262 15.36 6.92 9.64
C ASP A 262 14.87 5.78 8.74
N HIS A 263 13.95 6.06 7.84
CA HIS A 263 13.52 5.16 6.77
C HIS A 263 14.15 5.55 5.42
N VAL A 264 14.34 4.57 4.54
CA VAL A 264 14.78 4.78 3.16
C VAL A 264 13.60 4.73 2.20
N ALA A 265 13.68 5.53 1.12
CA ALA A 265 12.66 5.52 0.09
C ALA A 265 12.68 4.21 -0.70
N LEU A 266 11.52 3.64 -0.96
CA LEU A 266 11.32 2.52 -1.87
C LEU A 266 10.83 3.05 -3.23
N PHE A 267 11.37 2.50 -4.30
CA PHE A 267 10.93 2.79 -5.66
C PHE A 267 10.80 1.51 -6.46
N ALA A 268 9.65 1.34 -7.11
CA ALA A 268 9.40 0.22 -8.01
C ALA A 268 8.66 0.70 -9.26
N GLU A 269 9.07 0.20 -10.41
CA GLU A 269 8.38 0.40 -11.67
C GLU A 269 7.62 -0.88 -12.02
N PHE A 270 6.38 -0.70 -12.53
CA PHE A 270 5.50 -1.81 -12.87
C PHE A 270 4.96 -1.71 -14.28
N THR A 271 4.85 -2.87 -14.92
CA THR A 271 4.09 -3.04 -16.16
C THR A 271 2.83 -3.87 -15.89
N ILE A 272 1.72 -3.51 -16.56
CA ILE A 272 0.48 -4.27 -16.49
C ILE A 272 0.65 -5.53 -17.36
N LYS A 273 0.32 -6.68 -16.80
CA LYS A 273 0.25 -7.92 -17.56
C LYS A 273 -0.94 -7.87 -18.50
N GLY A 274 -0.70 -8.01 -19.81
CA GLY A 274 -1.78 -8.15 -20.81
C GLY A 274 -2.70 -9.32 -20.46
N LYS A 275 -4.00 -9.21 -20.72
CA LYS A 275 -4.90 -10.38 -20.71
C LYS A 275 -4.25 -11.44 -21.60
N ARG A 276 -4.12 -12.68 -21.12
CA ARG A 276 -3.48 -13.81 -21.86
C ARG A 276 -3.99 -13.86 -23.28
N GLY A 277 -3.17 -13.44 -24.25
CA GLY A 277 -3.54 -13.44 -25.66
C GLY A 277 -2.81 -12.42 -26.50
N LYS A 278 -1.53 -12.21 -26.32
CA LYS A 278 -0.48 -11.72 -27.22
C LYS A 278 0.59 -11.02 -26.38
N VAL A 279 1.75 -11.64 -26.29
CA VAL A 279 2.99 -10.93 -25.99
C VAL A 279 3.16 -9.94 -27.14
N VAL A 280 2.95 -8.65 -26.89
CA VAL A 280 3.45 -7.61 -27.78
C VAL A 280 4.92 -7.48 -27.37
N GLU A 281 5.79 -8.16 -28.11
CA GLU A 281 7.22 -7.87 -28.07
C GLU A 281 7.37 -6.38 -28.41
N ALA A 282 7.96 -5.62 -27.52
CA ALA A 282 8.38 -4.27 -27.81
C ALA A 282 9.45 -4.35 -28.91
N ASP A 283 9.11 -3.88 -30.09
CA ASP A 283 10.04 -3.74 -31.20
C ASP A 283 11.04 -2.62 -30.84
N PHE A 284 12.17 -3.02 -30.29
CA PHE A 284 13.34 -2.17 -30.17
C PHE A 284 13.98 -2.06 -31.55
N GLY A 285 13.53 -1.08 -32.34
CA GLY A 285 14.18 -0.75 -33.60
C GLY A 285 15.71 -0.66 -33.45
N PRO A 286 16.48 -0.95 -34.54
CA PRO A 286 17.93 -1.10 -34.47
C PRO A 286 18.61 0.15 -33.94
N GLN A 287 19.41 0.02 -32.89
CA GLN A 287 20.33 1.04 -32.42
C GLN A 287 21.30 1.36 -33.55
N ARG A 288 21.24 2.56 -34.06
CA ARG A 288 22.28 3.07 -34.97
C ARG A 288 23.54 3.38 -34.16
N HIS A 289 24.61 2.68 -34.47
CA HIS A 289 25.98 2.97 -34.03
C HIS A 289 26.46 4.32 -34.54
#